data_c3ce57d74dcf37e8e83cf5865fc376ad
#
_entry.id   c3ce57d74dcf37e8e83cf5865fc376ad
#
_cell.length_a   1.000
_cell.length_b   1.000
_cell.length_c   1.000
_cell.angle_alpha   90.00
_cell.angle_beta   90.00
_cell.angle_gamma   90.00
#
_symmetry.space_group_name_H-M   'P 1'
#
loop_
_entity.id
_entity.type
_entity.pdbx_description
1 polymer ?
#
loop_
_entity_poly.entity_id
_entity_poly.type
_entity_poly.pdbx_seq_one_letter_code
_entity_poly.pdbx_strand_id
1 'polypeptide(L)'
;DNSSVLPVGQPQGKAMPFPRGRNNIADVATSFAHVTPLEKLSVLTLRMSASTLETIRTLTTEALEPLERETFLSDLASAHGRGVFEISTCNRVMYAGLAEDIKQFRASIEQTTGIVLDSVSEFSGKDAWEHLVMVTSGLDAFVLGELQVLGQMRTAIERHRQSEDVDSELVRLLEQVVWASRLVRKRLGFTRTTTSMLNLATWSLDEMVNEETVLSCVVLGSGDMGRKAVEALLERDVGVTVVSRQPERARDRLGNLAERVNFIDFDQWTNSPPPASLVISTLRVAKPAYGPEHPIPTQAPLTVMDFSWPPSIDEGGLHAGQILQGMNHWIRQAHGLEAAIDRPALLAKAKLELAKIEAQLDLQLTAASQSDFRSLVHHTLATLAKGWSESPLNVPPQNATLEAFGSELATWMCKVHGQATLDDVRERIRSTARPISPALLERVEDDLVRVIGDLHTHLPPSEVRP
;
A
#
# COMPACT_ATOMS: atom_id res chain seq x y z
N ASP A 1 -51.25 8.73 -24.78
CA ASP A 1 -50.84 10.15 -24.99
C ASP A 1 -49.89 10.57 -23.92
N ASN A 2 -48.78 10.95 -24.34
CA ASN A 2 -47.59 11.55 -23.72
C ASN A 2 -46.42 10.59 -23.49
N SER A 3 -45.77 10.34 -24.61
CA SER A 3 -44.36 9.98 -24.67
C SER A 3 -43.48 11.16 -24.27
N SER A 4 -42.76 11.06 -23.15
CA SER A 4 -41.63 11.95 -22.84
C SER A 4 -40.33 11.17 -22.99
N VAL A 5 -39.67 11.43 -24.11
CA VAL A 5 -38.31 11.01 -24.42
C VAL A 5 -37.34 11.77 -23.53
N LEU A 6 -36.58 11.08 -22.71
CA LEU A 6 -35.45 11.63 -21.95
C LEU A 6 -34.24 11.79 -22.90
N PRO A 7 -33.50 12.91 -22.86
CA PRO A 7 -32.32 13.11 -23.69
C PRO A 7 -31.15 12.29 -23.13
N VAL A 8 -30.48 11.57 -24.03
CA VAL A 8 -29.21 10.86 -23.81
C VAL A 8 -28.14 11.90 -23.46
N GLY A 9 -27.72 11.93 -22.20
CA GLY A 9 -26.61 12.74 -21.75
C GLY A 9 -25.29 12.22 -22.27
N GLN A 10 -24.56 13.05 -22.99
CA GLN A 10 -23.16 12.83 -23.33
C GLN A 10 -22.31 12.68 -22.07
N PRO A 11 -21.30 11.82 -22.02
CA PRO A 11 -20.37 11.77 -20.90
C PRO A 11 -19.51 13.02 -20.89
N GLN A 12 -19.83 13.95 -20.02
CA GLN A 12 -18.93 15.05 -19.66
C GLN A 12 -17.75 14.44 -18.90
N GLY A 13 -16.60 14.35 -19.56
CA GLY A 13 -15.33 14.11 -18.93
C GLY A 13 -15.12 15.19 -17.85
N LYS A 14 -15.27 14.82 -16.58
CA LYS A 14 -14.84 15.67 -15.48
C LYS A 14 -13.33 15.76 -15.55
N ALA A 15 -12.82 16.87 -16.08
CA ALA A 15 -11.46 17.31 -15.83
C ALA A 15 -11.30 17.38 -14.30
N MET A 16 -10.31 16.65 -13.77
CA MET A 16 -9.95 16.71 -12.35
C MET A 16 -9.66 18.18 -12.00
N PRO A 17 -10.25 18.73 -10.93
CA PRO A 17 -9.92 20.09 -10.51
C PRO A 17 -8.48 20.08 -9.99
N PHE A 18 -7.61 20.86 -10.64
CA PHE A 18 -6.32 21.23 -10.06
C PHE A 18 -6.58 21.89 -8.70
N PRO A 19 -5.78 21.61 -7.67
CA PRO A 19 -5.93 22.23 -6.37
C PRO A 19 -5.85 23.74 -6.53
N ARG A 20 -6.97 24.41 -6.30
CA ARG A 20 -7.05 25.87 -6.23
C ARG A 20 -6.38 26.30 -4.94
N GLY A 21 -5.11 26.73 -5.00
CA GLY A 21 -4.53 27.38 -3.86
C GLY A 21 -3.03 27.31 -3.63
N ARG A 22 -2.20 27.16 -4.66
CA ARG A 22 -0.78 27.54 -4.59
C ARG A 22 -0.28 27.93 -5.99
N ASN A 23 -0.35 29.23 -6.28
CA ASN A 23 0.28 29.84 -7.45
C ASN A 23 1.79 30.05 -7.23
N ASN A 24 2.51 29.04 -6.75
CA ASN A 24 3.94 29.15 -6.60
C ASN A 24 4.59 28.21 -7.62
N ILE A 25 5.15 28.78 -8.68
CA ILE A 25 5.92 28.06 -9.71
C ILE A 25 7.08 27.31 -9.06
N ALA A 26 7.57 27.77 -7.91
CA ALA A 26 8.56 27.11 -7.08
C ALA A 26 8.13 25.70 -6.59
N ASP A 27 6.85 25.50 -6.21
CA ASP A 27 6.34 24.19 -5.78
C ASP A 27 6.25 23.18 -6.94
N VAL A 28 6.21 23.68 -8.17
CA VAL A 28 6.18 22.86 -9.39
C VAL A 28 7.62 22.48 -9.81
N ALA A 29 8.59 23.34 -9.54
CA ALA A 29 9.99 23.14 -9.89
C ALA A 29 10.68 22.06 -9.07
N THR A 30 10.35 21.93 -7.80
CA THR A 30 10.83 20.83 -6.94
C THR A 30 10.33 19.46 -7.39
N SER A 31 9.23 19.41 -8.14
CA SER A 31 8.73 18.18 -8.77
C SER A 31 9.51 17.76 -10.03
N PHE A 32 10.35 18.64 -10.61
CA PHE A 32 11.09 18.39 -11.85
C PHE A 32 12.60 18.13 -11.71
N ALA A 33 13.17 18.26 -10.52
CA ALA A 33 14.46 17.64 -10.24
C ALA A 33 14.26 16.13 -10.44
N HIS A 34 15.03 15.50 -11.32
CA HIS A 34 14.90 14.14 -11.86
C HIS A 34 14.88 13.00 -10.82
N VAL A 35 14.45 13.24 -9.58
CA VAL A 35 14.21 12.21 -8.59
C VAL A 35 12.82 11.67 -8.85
N THR A 36 12.76 10.48 -9.45
CA THR A 36 11.47 9.81 -9.68
C THR A 36 10.79 9.52 -8.32
N PRO A 37 9.45 9.49 -8.23
CA PRO A 37 8.78 9.08 -7.01
C PRO A 37 9.25 7.72 -6.49
N LEU A 38 9.76 6.86 -7.38
CA LEU A 38 10.36 5.58 -7.03
C LEU A 38 11.63 5.75 -6.19
N GLU A 39 12.50 6.72 -6.49
CA GLU A 39 13.74 6.95 -5.72
C GLU A 39 13.47 7.43 -4.30
N LYS A 40 12.36 8.13 -4.08
CA LYS A 40 11.90 8.58 -2.75
C LYS A 40 11.12 7.52 -1.97
N LEU A 41 10.75 6.42 -2.61
CA LEU A 41 10.01 5.36 -1.94
C LEU A 41 10.84 4.81 -0.78
N SER A 42 10.29 4.90 0.42
CA SER A 42 10.89 4.40 1.65
C SER A 42 9.96 3.38 2.29
N VAL A 43 10.50 2.25 2.70
CA VAL A 43 9.73 1.17 3.32
C VAL A 43 10.44 0.70 4.59
N LEU A 44 9.71 0.70 5.68
CA LEU A 44 10.12 0.11 6.95
C LEU A 44 9.35 -1.19 7.15
N THR A 45 10.06 -2.26 7.40
CA THR A 45 9.48 -3.58 7.62
C THR A 45 9.93 -4.15 8.95
N LEU A 46 8.99 -4.46 9.82
CA LEU A 46 9.23 -5.22 11.02
C LEU A 46 8.65 -6.61 10.88
N ARG A 47 9.53 -7.61 10.84
CA ARG A 47 9.16 -9.02 10.72
C ARG A 47 8.93 -9.63 12.10
N MET A 48 7.96 -10.54 12.20
CA MET A 48 7.66 -11.23 13.42
C MET A 48 8.82 -12.14 13.88
N SER A 49 9.20 -11.98 15.14
CA SER A 49 10.12 -12.83 15.89
C SER A 49 9.79 -12.75 17.37
N ALA A 50 10.37 -13.60 18.18
CA ALA A 50 10.21 -13.50 19.63
C ALA A 50 10.65 -12.14 20.19
N SER A 51 11.67 -11.50 19.60
CA SER A 51 12.20 -10.21 20.04
C SER A 51 11.40 -9.00 19.51
N THR A 52 10.61 -9.14 18.44
CA THR A 52 9.86 -8.03 17.82
C THR A 52 8.37 -8.06 18.11
N LEU A 53 7.88 -9.07 18.81
CA LEU A 53 6.45 -9.31 19.04
C LEU A 53 5.76 -8.12 19.72
N GLU A 54 6.33 -7.57 20.80
CA GLU A 54 5.74 -6.43 21.52
C GLU A 54 5.75 -5.16 20.66
N THR A 55 6.84 -4.92 19.95
CA THR A 55 6.94 -3.79 19.02
C THR A 55 5.89 -3.88 17.91
N ILE A 56 5.69 -5.07 17.33
CA ILE A 56 4.68 -5.28 16.30
C ILE A 56 3.26 -5.08 16.85
N ARG A 57 2.97 -5.54 18.07
CA ARG A 57 1.67 -5.31 18.72
C ARG A 57 1.30 -3.85 18.84
N THR A 58 2.27 -2.99 19.08
CA THR A 58 2.04 -1.54 19.19
C THR A 58 1.95 -0.86 17.84
N LEU A 59 2.67 -1.38 16.84
CA LEU A 59 2.71 -0.79 15.49
C LEU A 59 1.58 -1.27 14.58
N THR A 60 1.00 -2.46 14.82
CA THR A 60 -0.07 -2.96 13.97
C THR A 60 -1.38 -2.21 14.17
N THR A 61 -2.03 -1.85 13.08
CA THR A 61 -3.35 -1.21 13.10
C THR A 61 -4.51 -2.21 12.97
N GLU A 62 -4.22 -3.52 12.84
CA GLU A 62 -5.25 -4.54 12.58
C GLU A 62 -6.26 -4.71 13.71
N ALA A 63 -5.84 -4.47 14.97
CA ALA A 63 -6.71 -4.56 16.13
C ALA A 63 -7.46 -3.27 16.46
N LEU A 64 -7.11 -2.15 15.81
CA LEU A 64 -7.74 -0.85 16.04
C LEU A 64 -9.12 -0.78 15.40
N GLU A 65 -10.04 -0.09 16.05
CA GLU A 65 -11.31 0.29 15.42
C GLU A 65 -11.04 1.27 14.26
N PRO A 66 -11.94 1.35 13.25
CA PRO A 66 -11.67 2.15 12.04
C PRO A 66 -11.27 3.60 12.31
N LEU A 67 -11.93 4.28 13.26
CA LEU A 67 -11.63 5.67 13.61
C LEU A 67 -10.29 5.82 14.31
N GLU A 68 -9.94 4.91 15.22
CA GLU A 68 -8.65 4.91 15.91
C GLU A 68 -7.49 4.71 14.93
N ARG A 69 -7.68 3.80 13.95
CA ARG A 69 -6.72 3.56 12.88
C ARG A 69 -6.53 4.80 12.01
N GLU A 70 -7.61 5.46 11.63
CA GLU A 70 -7.57 6.68 10.82
C GLU A 70 -6.83 7.80 11.56
N THR A 71 -7.13 8.03 12.82
CA THR A 71 -6.42 8.99 13.68
C THR A 71 -4.93 8.68 13.75
N PHE A 72 -4.57 7.42 14.01
CA PHE A 72 -3.17 7.00 14.10
C PHE A 72 -2.40 7.24 12.78
N LEU A 73 -3.01 6.93 11.63
CA LEU A 73 -2.37 7.15 10.32
C LEU A 73 -2.28 8.64 9.97
N SER A 74 -3.25 9.46 10.40
CA SER A 74 -3.22 10.92 10.23
C SER A 74 -2.12 11.56 11.09
N ASP A 75 -1.92 11.09 12.32
CA ASP A 75 -0.82 11.53 13.17
C ASP A 75 0.54 11.22 12.54
N LEU A 76 0.69 10.02 11.96
CA LEU A 76 1.89 9.62 11.20
C LEU A 76 2.10 10.52 9.98
N ALA A 77 1.05 10.77 9.20
CA ALA A 77 1.12 11.63 8.03
C ALA A 77 1.50 13.07 8.41
N SER A 78 0.97 13.59 9.51
CA SER A 78 1.31 14.91 10.05
C SER A 78 2.78 14.99 10.49
N ALA A 79 3.30 13.98 11.17
CA ALA A 79 4.70 13.91 11.59
C ALA A 79 5.66 13.77 10.41
N HIS A 80 5.25 13.04 9.37
CA HIS A 80 6.04 12.84 8.15
C HIS A 80 5.93 14.01 7.15
N GLY A 81 4.85 14.79 7.22
CA GLY A 81 4.53 15.85 6.26
C GLY A 81 3.92 15.38 4.94
N ARG A 82 3.68 14.06 4.79
CA ARG A 82 3.04 13.41 3.64
C ARG A 82 2.27 12.18 4.10
N GLY A 83 1.36 11.68 3.24
CA GLY A 83 0.61 10.47 3.52
C GLY A 83 1.52 9.25 3.77
N VAL A 84 1.17 8.47 4.78
CA VAL A 84 1.87 7.24 5.16
C VAL A 84 0.95 6.06 4.93
N PHE A 85 1.45 5.08 4.19
CA PHE A 85 0.76 3.81 3.94
C PHE A 85 1.19 2.77 4.97
N GLU A 86 0.22 2.02 5.51
CA GLU A 86 0.46 0.92 6.44
C GLU A 86 -0.20 -0.35 5.94
N ILE A 87 0.51 -1.47 6.08
CA ILE A 87 -0.04 -2.80 5.89
C ILE A 87 0.50 -3.75 6.96
N SER A 88 -0.42 -4.40 7.65
CA SER A 88 -0.15 -5.50 8.57
C SER A 88 -0.55 -6.83 7.95
N THR A 89 0.28 -7.82 8.09
CA THR A 89 0.04 -9.21 7.68
C THR A 89 0.32 -10.14 8.87
N CYS A 90 0.01 -11.42 8.74
CA CYS A 90 0.33 -12.40 9.79
C CYS A 90 1.84 -12.55 10.09
N ASN A 91 2.73 -11.96 9.29
CA ASN A 91 4.18 -12.11 9.40
C ASN A 91 4.91 -10.80 9.70
N ARG A 92 4.31 -9.66 9.43
CA ARG A 92 5.00 -8.36 9.51
C ARG A 92 4.07 -7.17 9.53
N VAL A 93 4.59 -6.07 10.03
CA VAL A 93 4.04 -4.74 9.81
C VAL A 93 4.98 -3.98 8.88
N MET A 94 4.42 -3.29 7.90
CA MET A 94 5.16 -2.44 6.97
C MET A 94 4.55 -1.06 6.90
N TYR A 95 5.43 -0.06 6.88
CA TYR A 95 5.08 1.32 6.58
C TYR A 95 5.79 1.73 5.30
N ALA A 96 5.08 2.43 4.41
CA ALA A 96 5.65 2.99 3.20
C ALA A 96 5.29 4.48 3.08
N GLY A 97 6.23 5.26 2.59
CA GLY A 97 6.06 6.70 2.36
C GLY A 97 7.06 7.19 1.32
N LEU A 98 6.90 8.43 0.88
CA LEU A 98 7.86 9.10 0.02
C LEU A 98 8.71 10.04 0.87
N ALA A 99 10.00 9.77 0.99
CA ALA A 99 10.95 10.53 1.81
C ALA A 99 12.26 10.77 1.05
N GLU A 100 12.91 11.90 1.32
CA GLU A 100 14.26 12.17 0.79
C GLU A 100 15.33 11.34 1.52
N ASP A 101 15.08 11.00 2.79
CA ASP A 101 15.94 10.16 3.62
C ASP A 101 15.07 9.21 4.46
N ILE A 102 15.34 7.92 4.37
CA ILE A 102 14.64 6.88 5.14
C ILE A 102 14.77 7.08 6.65
N LYS A 103 15.85 7.69 7.11
CA LYS A 103 16.05 8.00 8.54
C LYS A 103 15.04 9.03 9.04
N GLN A 104 14.68 10.02 8.20
CA GLN A 104 13.62 10.98 8.53
C GLN A 104 12.26 10.27 8.57
N PHE A 105 12.00 9.39 7.62
CA PHE A 105 10.77 8.59 7.61
C PHE A 105 10.67 7.70 8.85
N ARG A 106 11.76 7.04 9.24
CA ARG A 106 11.83 6.27 10.48
C ARG A 106 11.58 7.15 11.71
N ALA A 107 12.25 8.30 11.80
CA ALA A 107 12.12 9.22 12.93
C ALA A 107 10.68 9.72 13.11
N SER A 108 9.92 9.95 12.02
CA SER A 108 8.51 10.35 12.11
C SER A 108 7.63 9.25 12.71
N ILE A 109 7.91 7.97 12.41
CA ILE A 109 7.18 6.84 13.00
C ILE A 109 7.58 6.67 14.47
N GLU A 110 8.86 6.74 14.80
CA GLU A 110 9.35 6.67 16.19
C GLU A 110 8.76 7.81 17.06
N GLN A 111 8.68 9.01 16.51
CA GLN A 111 8.10 10.18 17.20
C GLN A 111 6.61 9.97 17.51
N THR A 112 5.84 9.48 16.52
CA THR A 112 4.39 9.29 16.68
C THR A 112 4.06 8.13 17.62
N THR A 113 4.83 7.04 17.54
CA THR A 113 4.56 5.81 18.30
C THR A 113 5.24 5.79 19.67
N GLY A 114 6.27 6.61 19.89
CA GLY A 114 7.11 6.57 21.08
C GLY A 114 8.01 5.33 21.18
N ILE A 115 8.15 4.57 20.09
CA ILE A 115 8.92 3.32 20.05
C ILE A 115 10.20 3.52 19.26
N VAL A 116 11.31 3.01 19.78
CA VAL A 116 12.59 2.93 19.06
C VAL A 116 12.59 1.69 18.17
N LEU A 117 12.85 1.87 16.88
CA LEU A 117 12.76 0.82 15.85
C LEU A 117 14.13 0.15 15.58
N ASP A 118 14.74 -0.45 16.62
CA ASP A 118 16.09 -1.04 16.50
C ASP A 118 16.17 -2.27 15.60
N SER A 119 15.06 -3.00 15.44
CA SER A 119 15.00 -4.25 14.68
C SER A 119 14.27 -4.12 13.35
N VAL A 120 14.07 -2.90 12.87
CA VAL A 120 13.39 -2.65 11.59
C VAL A 120 14.34 -2.87 10.42
N SER A 121 13.85 -3.46 9.35
CA SER A 121 14.53 -3.49 8.05
C SER A 121 14.12 -2.28 7.25
N GLU A 122 15.09 -1.58 6.69
CA GLU A 122 14.94 -0.33 5.95
C GLU A 122 15.23 -0.56 4.47
N PHE A 123 14.33 -0.11 3.59
CA PHE A 123 14.48 -0.20 2.15
C PHE A 123 14.15 1.14 1.51
N SER A 124 14.93 1.56 0.51
CA SER A 124 14.73 2.81 -0.21
C SER A 124 14.74 2.59 -1.72
N GLY A 125 14.01 3.43 -2.45
CA GLY A 125 14.02 3.44 -3.90
C GLY A 125 13.61 2.11 -4.52
N LYS A 126 14.42 1.60 -5.42
CA LYS A 126 14.21 0.34 -6.12
C LYS A 126 14.16 -0.87 -5.18
N ASP A 127 15.02 -0.89 -4.16
CA ASP A 127 15.04 -1.97 -3.16
C ASP A 127 13.74 -2.00 -2.35
N ALA A 128 13.16 -0.83 -2.06
CA ALA A 128 11.87 -0.72 -1.41
C ALA A 128 10.73 -1.27 -2.29
N TRP A 129 10.75 -0.94 -3.57
CA TRP A 129 9.78 -1.45 -4.53
C TRP A 129 9.91 -2.97 -4.72
N GLU A 130 11.14 -3.48 -4.91
CA GLU A 130 11.41 -4.92 -5.01
C GLU A 130 10.91 -5.65 -3.75
N HIS A 131 11.22 -5.13 -2.56
CA HIS A 131 10.77 -5.71 -1.30
C HIS A 131 9.23 -5.78 -1.22
N LEU A 132 8.53 -4.70 -1.57
CA LEU A 132 7.06 -4.69 -1.59
C LEU A 132 6.51 -5.71 -2.59
N VAL A 133 7.11 -5.86 -3.77
CA VAL A 133 6.68 -6.87 -4.77
C VAL A 133 6.93 -8.28 -4.26
N MET A 134 8.08 -8.55 -3.66
CA MET A 134 8.42 -9.85 -3.07
C MET A 134 7.42 -10.26 -1.99
N VAL A 135 7.06 -9.32 -1.11
CA VAL A 135 6.05 -9.56 -0.06
C VAL A 135 4.67 -9.76 -0.66
N THR A 136 4.24 -8.85 -1.54
CA THR A 136 2.89 -8.86 -2.11
C THR A 136 2.64 -10.06 -3.04
N SER A 137 3.68 -10.55 -3.71
CA SER A 137 3.61 -11.78 -4.51
C SER A 137 3.61 -13.06 -3.69
N GLY A 138 3.85 -12.99 -2.38
CA GLY A 138 3.95 -14.13 -1.49
C GLY A 138 5.30 -14.87 -1.59
N LEU A 139 6.30 -14.30 -2.27
CA LEU A 139 7.66 -14.88 -2.34
C LEU A 139 8.40 -14.76 -1.01
N ASP A 140 8.06 -13.74 -0.22
CA ASP A 140 8.58 -13.51 1.11
C ASP A 140 7.49 -13.69 2.19
N ALA A 141 6.55 -14.59 1.98
CA ALA A 141 5.55 -15.00 2.95
C ALA A 141 6.01 -16.26 3.74
N PHE A 142 5.31 -16.56 4.84
CA PHE A 142 5.50 -17.83 5.56
C PHE A 142 5.17 -19.03 4.68
N VAL A 143 4.04 -18.95 4.00
CA VAL A 143 3.60 -19.91 3.01
C VAL A 143 3.94 -19.33 1.65
N LEU A 144 4.86 -19.97 0.96
CA LEU A 144 5.36 -19.52 -0.33
C LEU A 144 4.23 -19.40 -1.35
N GLY A 145 4.10 -18.22 -1.93
CA GLY A 145 3.07 -17.93 -2.93
C GLY A 145 1.67 -17.67 -2.36
N GLU A 146 1.51 -17.41 -1.07
CA GLU A 146 0.23 -17.10 -0.45
C GLU A 146 -0.50 -15.93 -1.13
N LEU A 147 -1.79 -16.13 -1.43
CA LEU A 147 -2.62 -15.12 -2.11
C LEU A 147 -3.18 -14.06 -1.18
N GLN A 148 -3.28 -14.33 0.12
CA GLN A 148 -3.91 -13.42 1.07
C GLN A 148 -3.20 -12.08 1.14
N VAL A 149 -1.85 -12.06 1.06
CA VAL A 149 -1.05 -10.83 1.09
C VAL A 149 -1.40 -9.89 -0.06
N LEU A 150 -1.62 -10.42 -1.27
CA LEU A 150 -2.04 -9.62 -2.42
C LEU A 150 -3.43 -8.99 -2.20
N GLY A 151 -4.35 -9.73 -1.57
CA GLY A 151 -5.66 -9.21 -1.17
C GLY A 151 -5.56 -8.13 -0.11
N GLN A 152 -4.76 -8.36 0.94
CA GLN A 152 -4.50 -7.38 2.01
C GLN A 152 -3.88 -6.09 1.46
N MET A 153 -2.89 -6.19 0.56
CA MET A 153 -2.27 -5.03 -0.10
C MET A 153 -3.32 -4.19 -0.84
N ARG A 154 -4.19 -4.81 -1.64
CA ARG A 154 -5.26 -4.10 -2.36
C ARG A 154 -6.23 -3.39 -1.42
N THR A 155 -6.64 -4.06 -0.35
CA THR A 155 -7.54 -3.48 0.64
C THR A 155 -6.87 -2.30 1.37
N ALA A 156 -5.58 -2.41 1.70
CA ALA A 156 -4.83 -1.34 2.34
C ALA A 156 -4.64 -0.13 1.39
N ILE A 157 -4.36 -0.35 0.10
CA ILE A 157 -4.28 0.72 -0.91
C ILE A 157 -5.61 1.45 -1.04
N GLU A 158 -6.72 0.71 -1.11
CA GLU A 158 -8.05 1.33 -1.23
C GLU A 158 -8.40 2.15 0.01
N ARG A 159 -8.06 1.67 1.19
CA ARG A 159 -8.21 2.41 2.45
C ARG A 159 -7.38 3.70 2.46
N HIS A 160 -6.09 3.63 2.04
CA HIS A 160 -5.24 4.82 1.94
C HIS A 160 -5.76 5.82 0.89
N ARG A 161 -6.33 5.33 -0.21
CA ARG A 161 -6.96 6.19 -1.24
C ARG A 161 -8.16 6.98 -0.71
N GLN A 162 -8.88 6.42 0.25
CA GLN A 162 -10.05 7.03 0.87
C GLN A 162 -9.72 7.93 2.07
N SER A 163 -8.46 7.93 2.54
CA SER A 163 -8.03 8.76 3.67
C SER A 163 -7.92 10.25 3.27
N GLU A 164 -8.05 11.14 4.26
CA GLU A 164 -7.85 12.58 4.06
C GLU A 164 -6.38 12.91 3.73
N ASP A 165 -5.44 12.11 4.25
CA ASP A 165 -3.99 12.27 4.08
C ASP A 165 -3.46 11.43 2.89
N VAL A 166 -4.26 11.22 1.85
CA VAL A 166 -3.86 10.43 0.69
C VAL A 166 -2.66 11.03 -0.05
N ASP A 167 -1.62 10.23 -0.27
CA ASP A 167 -0.52 10.55 -1.19
C ASP A 167 -0.75 9.86 -2.54
N SER A 168 -1.16 10.63 -3.54
CA SER A 168 -1.50 10.11 -4.86
C SER A 168 -0.30 9.52 -5.62
N GLU A 169 0.93 10.01 -5.36
CA GLU A 169 2.15 9.45 -5.97
C GLU A 169 2.48 8.10 -5.34
N LEU A 170 2.38 8.01 -4.02
CA LEU A 170 2.55 6.74 -3.31
C LEU A 170 1.51 5.70 -3.76
N VAL A 171 0.23 6.09 -3.87
CA VAL A 171 -0.83 5.20 -4.38
C VAL A 171 -0.47 4.64 -5.75
N ARG A 172 0.00 5.47 -6.68
CA ARG A 172 0.41 5.02 -8.02
C ARG A 172 1.55 3.99 -7.96
N LEU A 173 2.56 4.21 -7.12
CA LEU A 173 3.65 3.25 -6.92
C LEU A 173 3.15 1.93 -6.33
N LEU A 174 2.27 1.98 -5.34
CA LEU A 174 1.68 0.79 -4.71
C LEU A 174 0.81 0.00 -5.70
N GLU A 175 0.11 0.67 -6.61
CA GLU A 175 -0.62 0.01 -7.71
C GLU A 175 0.33 -0.71 -8.67
N GLN A 176 1.49 -0.12 -8.97
CA GLN A 176 2.55 -0.78 -9.75
C GLN A 176 3.11 -2.01 -9.01
N VAL A 177 3.25 -1.94 -7.69
CA VAL A 177 3.61 -3.12 -6.86
C VAL A 177 2.59 -4.25 -7.04
N VAL A 178 1.29 -3.95 -6.98
CA VAL A 178 0.21 -4.95 -7.17
C VAL A 178 0.26 -5.54 -8.59
N TRP A 179 0.45 -4.71 -9.61
CA TRP A 179 0.58 -5.15 -10.99
C TRP A 179 1.79 -6.07 -11.19
N ALA A 180 2.97 -5.64 -10.72
CA ALA A 180 4.20 -6.40 -10.78
C ALA A 180 4.08 -7.75 -10.05
N SER A 181 3.49 -7.75 -8.86
CA SER A 181 3.25 -8.95 -8.07
C SER A 181 2.40 -9.98 -8.81
N ARG A 182 1.33 -9.56 -9.50
CA ARG A 182 0.51 -10.44 -10.34
C ARG A 182 1.30 -11.01 -11.51
N LEU A 183 2.15 -10.18 -12.14
CA LEU A 183 2.96 -10.59 -13.27
C LEU A 183 4.02 -11.60 -12.85
N VAL A 184 4.73 -11.36 -11.75
CA VAL A 184 5.71 -12.28 -11.15
C VAL A 184 5.04 -13.62 -10.83
N ARG A 185 3.89 -13.60 -10.11
CA ARG A 185 3.14 -14.81 -9.78
C ARG A 185 2.77 -15.62 -11.03
N LYS A 186 2.30 -14.95 -12.09
CA LYS A 186 1.96 -15.60 -13.38
C LYS A 186 3.18 -16.26 -14.00
N ARG A 187 4.32 -15.56 -14.05
CA ARG A 187 5.58 -16.05 -14.65
C ARG A 187 6.23 -17.19 -13.87
N LEU A 188 6.01 -17.22 -12.54
CA LEU A 188 6.49 -18.30 -11.68
C LEU A 188 5.52 -19.48 -11.60
N GLY A 189 4.33 -19.39 -12.19
CA GLY A 189 3.34 -20.45 -12.17
C GLY A 189 2.50 -20.52 -10.88
N PHE A 190 2.48 -19.49 -10.04
CA PHE A 190 1.66 -19.43 -8.82
C PHE A 190 0.17 -19.16 -9.12
N THR A 191 -0.40 -19.89 -10.07
CA THR A 191 -1.71 -19.50 -10.58
C THR A 191 -2.91 -20.07 -9.84
N ARG A 192 -2.80 -21.20 -9.11
CA ARG A 192 -3.98 -21.84 -8.47
C ARG A 192 -3.76 -22.73 -7.24
N THR A 193 -2.54 -23.05 -6.85
CA THR A 193 -2.29 -24.02 -5.75
C THR A 193 -1.29 -23.48 -4.77
N THR A 194 -1.61 -22.35 -4.19
CA THR A 194 -0.81 -21.89 -3.08
C THR A 194 -1.48 -22.36 -1.81
N THR A 195 -0.75 -23.14 -1.07
CA THR A 195 -1.09 -23.52 0.30
C THR A 195 -1.29 -22.22 1.09
N SER A 196 -2.47 -22.01 1.63
CA SER A 196 -2.71 -20.95 2.60
C SER A 196 -2.61 -21.53 3.99
N MET A 197 -2.44 -20.67 5.01
CA MET A 197 -2.53 -21.13 6.40
C MET A 197 -3.85 -21.86 6.67
N LEU A 198 -4.94 -21.43 6.02
CA LEU A 198 -6.22 -22.10 6.12
C LEU A 198 -6.18 -23.51 5.50
N ASN A 199 -5.46 -23.72 4.39
CA ASN A 199 -5.34 -25.04 3.79
C ASN A 199 -4.50 -25.99 4.67
N LEU A 200 -3.50 -25.46 5.38
CA LEU A 200 -2.76 -26.23 6.38
C LEU A 200 -3.68 -26.66 7.53
N ALA A 201 -4.52 -25.73 7.98
CA ALA A 201 -5.52 -26.03 9.01
C ALA A 201 -6.57 -27.05 8.52
N THR A 202 -7.00 -26.96 7.26
CA THR A 202 -7.96 -27.94 6.71
C THR A 202 -7.38 -29.34 6.63
N TRP A 203 -6.09 -29.50 6.32
CA TRP A 203 -5.44 -30.82 6.40
C TRP A 203 -5.36 -31.36 7.82
N SER A 204 -5.01 -30.50 8.81
CA SER A 204 -5.04 -30.88 10.22
C SER A 204 -6.46 -31.24 10.67
N LEU A 205 -7.48 -30.55 10.17
CA LEU A 205 -8.89 -30.87 10.43
C LEU A 205 -9.29 -32.20 9.80
N ASP A 206 -8.86 -32.49 8.57
CA ASP A 206 -9.14 -33.77 7.90
C ASP A 206 -8.57 -34.95 8.70
N GLU A 207 -7.34 -34.80 9.22
CA GLU A 207 -6.72 -35.79 10.07
C GLU A 207 -7.51 -35.99 11.36
N MET A 208 -7.86 -34.93 12.07
CA MET A 208 -8.65 -34.98 13.31
C MET A 208 -10.05 -35.54 13.12
N VAL A 209 -10.74 -35.21 12.01
CA VAL A 209 -12.07 -35.72 11.70
C VAL A 209 -12.02 -37.20 11.35
N ASN A 210 -11.02 -37.62 10.56
CA ASN A 210 -10.82 -39.06 10.23
C ASN A 210 -10.52 -39.91 11.46
N GLU A 211 -9.89 -39.35 12.48
CA GLU A 211 -9.67 -39.99 13.76
C GLU A 211 -10.88 -39.93 14.72
N GLU A 212 -12.00 -39.39 14.28
CA GLU A 212 -13.21 -39.12 15.08
C GLU A 212 -12.97 -38.31 16.37
N THR A 213 -11.89 -37.52 16.39
CA THR A 213 -11.49 -36.75 17.58
C THR A 213 -12.21 -35.37 17.64
N VAL A 214 -12.79 -34.90 16.54
CA VAL A 214 -13.48 -33.62 16.45
C VAL A 214 -14.94 -33.80 16.02
N LEU A 215 -15.86 -33.70 17.00
CA LEU A 215 -17.30 -33.73 16.77
C LEU A 215 -17.96 -32.36 16.90
N SER A 216 -17.34 -31.45 17.64
CA SER A 216 -17.83 -30.10 17.87
C SER A 216 -16.68 -29.09 17.95
N CYS A 217 -16.91 -27.91 17.40
CA CYS A 217 -15.94 -26.83 17.35
C CYS A 217 -16.53 -25.50 17.80
N VAL A 218 -15.76 -24.73 18.56
CA VAL A 218 -16.06 -23.33 18.86
C VAL A 218 -15.15 -22.44 18.04
N VAL A 219 -15.74 -21.50 17.27
CA VAL A 219 -15.03 -20.51 16.48
C VAL A 219 -15.13 -19.15 17.14
N LEU A 220 -14.02 -18.62 17.61
CA LEU A 220 -13.92 -17.29 18.22
C LEU A 220 -13.69 -16.24 17.13
N GLY A 221 -14.72 -15.42 16.87
CA GLY A 221 -14.69 -14.39 15.85
C GLY A 221 -15.41 -14.79 14.55
N SER A 222 -16.10 -13.80 13.95
CA SER A 222 -16.93 -13.95 12.73
C SER A 222 -16.43 -13.11 11.55
N GLY A 223 -15.14 -12.74 11.53
CA GLY A 223 -14.49 -12.08 10.39
C GLY A 223 -14.30 -13.03 9.20
N ASP A 224 -13.61 -12.59 8.16
CA ASP A 224 -13.36 -13.38 6.93
C ASP A 224 -12.71 -14.73 7.21
N MET A 225 -11.72 -14.76 8.13
CA MET A 225 -11.06 -15.99 8.52
C MET A 225 -12.00 -16.91 9.31
N GLY A 226 -12.79 -16.35 10.24
CA GLY A 226 -13.79 -17.09 11.00
C GLY A 226 -14.87 -17.69 10.10
N ARG A 227 -15.36 -16.95 9.10
CA ARG A 227 -16.29 -17.45 8.11
C ARG A 227 -15.72 -18.64 7.32
N LYS A 228 -14.46 -18.54 6.85
CA LYS A 228 -13.80 -19.63 6.14
C LYS A 228 -13.57 -20.86 7.02
N ALA A 229 -13.26 -20.65 8.31
CA ALA A 229 -13.15 -21.74 9.27
C ALA A 229 -14.50 -22.46 9.47
N VAL A 230 -15.58 -21.70 9.61
CA VAL A 230 -16.96 -22.23 9.70
C VAL A 230 -17.31 -23.06 8.45
N GLU A 231 -17.03 -22.52 7.25
CA GLU A 231 -17.28 -23.20 5.97
C GLU A 231 -16.55 -24.55 5.93
N ALA A 232 -15.25 -24.54 6.23
CA ALA A 232 -14.42 -25.75 6.24
C ALA A 232 -14.90 -26.83 7.26
N LEU A 233 -15.40 -26.40 8.43
CA LEU A 233 -15.93 -27.30 9.44
C LEU A 233 -17.29 -27.89 9.01
N LEU A 234 -18.17 -27.06 8.46
CA LEU A 234 -19.48 -27.50 7.98
C LEU A 234 -19.41 -28.46 6.78
N GLU A 235 -18.38 -28.34 5.93
CA GLU A 235 -18.08 -29.29 4.85
C GLU A 235 -17.71 -30.68 5.38
N ARG A 236 -17.28 -30.77 6.64
CA ARG A 236 -16.89 -32.01 7.34
C ARG A 236 -17.93 -32.49 8.36
N ASP A 237 -19.14 -31.93 8.31
CA ASP A 237 -20.25 -32.24 9.22
C ASP A 237 -19.92 -32.06 10.72
N VAL A 238 -18.95 -31.18 11.04
CA VAL A 238 -18.60 -30.81 12.42
C VAL A 238 -19.64 -29.81 12.96
N GLY A 239 -20.13 -30.04 14.17
CA GLY A 239 -21.01 -29.09 14.86
C GLY A 239 -20.27 -27.80 15.22
N VAL A 240 -20.79 -26.64 14.82
CA VAL A 240 -20.10 -25.34 14.99
C VAL A 240 -20.89 -24.39 15.89
N THR A 241 -20.19 -23.81 16.87
CA THR A 241 -20.68 -22.66 17.64
C THR A 241 -19.77 -21.48 17.41
N VAL A 242 -20.31 -20.35 16.97
CA VAL A 242 -19.58 -19.10 16.75
C VAL A 242 -19.75 -18.19 17.96
N VAL A 243 -18.64 -17.73 18.50
CA VAL A 243 -18.60 -16.74 19.59
C VAL A 243 -18.31 -15.36 19.00
N SER A 244 -19.18 -14.40 19.29
CA SER A 244 -19.02 -13.03 18.81
C SER A 244 -19.50 -12.03 19.85
N ARG A 245 -18.90 -10.83 19.89
CA ARG A 245 -19.41 -9.71 20.69
C ARG A 245 -20.81 -9.27 20.26
N GLN A 246 -21.19 -9.54 19.05
CA GLN A 246 -22.48 -9.19 18.45
C GLN A 246 -22.97 -10.38 17.62
N PRO A 247 -23.64 -11.36 18.26
CA PRO A 247 -24.12 -12.59 17.60
C PRO A 247 -25.00 -12.34 16.38
N GLU A 248 -25.90 -11.35 16.44
CA GLU A 248 -26.77 -11.02 15.30
C GLU A 248 -25.99 -10.53 14.08
N ARG A 249 -25.02 -9.65 14.27
CA ARG A 249 -24.13 -9.23 13.17
C ARG A 249 -23.24 -10.37 12.65
N ALA A 250 -22.85 -11.30 13.52
CA ALA A 250 -22.13 -12.49 13.11
C ALA A 250 -23.00 -13.37 12.22
N ARG A 251 -24.27 -13.52 12.56
CA ARG A 251 -25.27 -14.23 11.75
C ARG A 251 -25.41 -13.62 10.37
N ASP A 252 -25.56 -12.30 10.27
CA ASP A 252 -25.67 -11.60 9.00
C ASP A 252 -24.40 -11.79 8.12
N ARG A 253 -23.21 -11.75 8.72
CA ARG A 253 -21.94 -11.95 8.02
C ARG A 253 -21.75 -13.37 7.48
N LEU A 254 -22.23 -14.38 8.20
CA LEU A 254 -22.18 -15.76 7.75
C LEU A 254 -23.20 -16.06 6.65
N GLY A 255 -24.28 -15.28 6.54
CA GLY A 255 -25.30 -15.44 5.49
C GLY A 255 -25.93 -16.83 5.50
N ASN A 256 -25.85 -17.54 4.39
CA ASN A 256 -26.44 -18.87 4.23
C ASN A 256 -25.84 -19.96 5.15
N LEU A 257 -24.65 -19.75 5.69
CA LEU A 257 -24.04 -20.68 6.65
C LEU A 257 -24.66 -20.57 8.05
N ALA A 258 -25.30 -19.46 8.36
CA ALA A 258 -25.81 -19.15 9.69
C ALA A 258 -26.89 -20.11 10.19
N GLU A 259 -27.67 -20.73 9.27
CA GLU A 259 -28.74 -21.70 9.63
C GLU A 259 -28.17 -23.02 10.20
N ARG A 260 -26.90 -23.32 9.93
CA ARG A 260 -26.22 -24.55 10.35
C ARG A 260 -25.30 -24.34 11.56
N VAL A 261 -25.34 -23.15 12.19
CA VAL A 261 -24.36 -22.75 13.22
C VAL A 261 -25.08 -22.19 14.43
N ASN A 262 -24.59 -22.51 15.61
CA ASN A 262 -25.02 -21.89 16.87
C ASN A 262 -24.22 -20.59 17.08
N PHE A 263 -24.87 -19.59 17.68
CA PHE A 263 -24.24 -18.32 18.01
C PHE A 263 -24.40 -18.03 19.49
N ILE A 264 -23.31 -17.66 20.15
CA ILE A 264 -23.26 -17.21 21.53
C ILE A 264 -22.42 -15.94 21.66
N ASP A 265 -22.63 -15.18 22.72
CA ASP A 265 -21.78 -14.06 23.08
C ASP A 265 -20.57 -14.51 23.94
N PHE A 266 -19.68 -13.59 24.25
CA PHE A 266 -18.51 -13.89 25.07
C PHE A 266 -18.85 -14.13 26.55
N ASP A 267 -19.94 -13.57 27.06
CA ASP A 267 -20.36 -13.80 28.42
C ASP A 267 -20.87 -15.23 28.59
N GLN A 268 -21.64 -15.71 27.65
CA GLN A 268 -22.09 -17.11 27.63
C GLN A 268 -20.90 -18.07 27.42
N TRP A 269 -19.98 -17.73 26.53
CA TRP A 269 -18.76 -18.50 26.30
C TRP A 269 -17.93 -18.63 27.58
N THR A 270 -17.77 -17.53 28.34
CA THR A 270 -16.97 -17.52 29.56
C THR A 270 -17.66 -18.27 30.72
N ASN A 271 -18.95 -18.08 30.89
CA ASN A 271 -19.67 -18.58 32.07
C ASN A 271 -20.29 -19.98 31.88
N SER A 272 -20.61 -20.34 30.64
CA SER A 272 -21.24 -21.62 30.30
C SER A 272 -20.77 -22.11 28.91
N PRO A 273 -19.50 -22.44 28.74
CA PRO A 273 -18.96 -22.84 27.45
C PRO A 273 -19.62 -24.14 26.94
N PRO A 274 -19.99 -24.20 25.65
CA PRO A 274 -20.51 -25.44 25.08
C PRO A 274 -19.39 -26.50 25.04
N PRO A 275 -19.74 -27.80 25.05
CA PRO A 275 -18.78 -28.87 24.85
C PRO A 275 -18.10 -28.69 23.49
N ALA A 276 -16.78 -28.71 23.47
CA ALA A 276 -16.00 -28.61 22.24
C ALA A 276 -14.76 -29.49 22.33
N SER A 277 -14.46 -30.18 21.25
CA SER A 277 -13.19 -30.90 21.05
C SER A 277 -12.13 -30.06 20.38
N LEU A 278 -12.55 -28.97 19.72
CA LEU A 278 -11.71 -28.02 19.01
C LEU A 278 -12.16 -26.58 19.28
N VAL A 279 -11.19 -25.68 19.50
CA VAL A 279 -11.42 -24.24 19.49
C VAL A 279 -10.58 -23.62 18.36
N ILE A 280 -11.20 -22.82 17.51
CA ILE A 280 -10.50 -22.04 16.48
C ILE A 280 -10.63 -20.57 16.82
N SER A 281 -9.52 -19.89 17.06
CA SER A 281 -9.52 -18.44 17.26
C SER A 281 -9.09 -17.70 16.00
N THR A 282 -9.91 -16.68 15.68
CA THR A 282 -9.68 -15.72 14.58
C THR A 282 -9.91 -14.29 15.08
N LEU A 283 -9.67 -14.07 16.37
CA LEU A 283 -9.89 -12.78 17.03
C LEU A 283 -8.90 -11.74 16.54
N ARG A 284 -9.35 -10.50 16.44
CA ARG A 284 -8.48 -9.33 16.27
C ARG A 284 -8.32 -8.66 17.61
N VAL A 285 -7.14 -8.79 18.19
CA VAL A 285 -6.85 -8.29 19.54
C VAL A 285 -5.42 -7.72 19.59
N ALA A 286 -5.25 -6.62 20.31
CA ALA A 286 -3.93 -6.03 20.53
C ALA A 286 -3.08 -6.82 21.55
N LYS A 287 -3.74 -7.52 22.47
CA LYS A 287 -3.12 -8.39 23.49
C LYS A 287 -3.86 -9.73 23.51
N PRO A 288 -3.22 -10.81 24.00
CA PRO A 288 -3.91 -12.08 24.16
C PRO A 288 -5.19 -11.93 24.97
N ALA A 289 -6.30 -12.45 24.41
CA ALA A 289 -7.57 -12.50 25.10
C ALA A 289 -7.60 -13.59 26.18
N TYR A 290 -6.80 -14.63 25.98
CA TYR A 290 -6.65 -15.75 26.90
C TYR A 290 -5.19 -15.90 27.31
N GLY A 291 -4.94 -15.94 28.60
CA GLY A 291 -3.64 -16.04 29.24
C GLY A 291 -3.74 -16.59 30.65
N PRO A 292 -2.67 -16.53 31.46
CA PRO A 292 -2.66 -17.12 32.81
C PRO A 292 -3.77 -16.60 33.74
N GLU A 293 -4.13 -15.31 33.60
CA GLU A 293 -5.19 -14.70 34.42
C GLU A 293 -6.60 -14.99 33.91
N HIS A 294 -6.73 -15.25 32.62
CA HIS A 294 -7.99 -15.54 31.95
C HIS A 294 -7.80 -16.74 31.00
N PRO A 295 -7.75 -17.97 31.52
CA PRO A 295 -7.59 -19.16 30.68
C PRO A 295 -8.82 -19.41 29.79
N ILE A 296 -8.65 -20.24 28.76
CA ILE A 296 -9.76 -20.69 27.92
C ILE A 296 -10.82 -21.37 28.81
N PRO A 297 -12.12 -21.02 28.67
CA PRO A 297 -13.14 -21.52 29.61
C PRO A 297 -13.44 -23.01 29.48
N THR A 298 -13.07 -23.67 28.38
CA THR A 298 -13.32 -25.11 28.19
C THR A 298 -12.22 -25.96 28.80
N GLN A 299 -12.56 -27.20 29.23
CA GLN A 299 -11.59 -28.12 29.83
C GLN A 299 -11.01 -29.13 28.82
N ALA A 300 -9.83 -29.69 29.16
CA ALA A 300 -9.09 -30.65 28.33
C ALA A 300 -9.73 -32.08 28.33
N PRO A 301 -9.39 -32.95 27.36
CA PRO A 301 -8.47 -32.66 26.26
C PRO A 301 -9.10 -31.85 25.14
N LEU A 302 -8.34 -30.93 24.53
CA LEU A 302 -8.81 -30.04 23.50
C LEU A 302 -7.65 -29.53 22.66
N THR A 303 -7.84 -29.47 21.35
CA THR A 303 -6.94 -28.75 20.45
C THR A 303 -7.43 -27.32 20.25
N VAL A 304 -6.51 -26.36 20.31
CA VAL A 304 -6.76 -24.94 20.10
C VAL A 304 -5.94 -24.47 18.91
N MET A 305 -6.62 -24.04 17.85
CA MET A 305 -6.01 -23.44 16.67
C MET A 305 -6.12 -21.93 16.75
N ASP A 306 -4.99 -21.22 16.80
CA ASP A 306 -5.01 -19.75 16.80
C ASP A 306 -4.45 -19.20 15.47
N PHE A 307 -5.35 -18.57 14.70
CA PHE A 307 -5.06 -17.86 13.46
C PHE A 307 -5.03 -16.35 13.66
N SER A 308 -5.14 -15.90 14.90
CA SER A 308 -5.13 -14.48 15.24
C SER A 308 -3.76 -13.89 15.10
N TRP A 309 -3.73 -12.67 14.66
CA TRP A 309 -2.51 -11.89 14.65
C TRP A 309 -2.78 -10.46 15.13
N PRO A 310 -2.09 -9.96 16.15
CA PRO A 310 -1.24 -10.71 17.10
C PRO A 310 -1.94 -11.91 17.74
N PRO A 311 -1.21 -12.89 18.31
CA PRO A 311 -1.82 -14.07 18.92
C PRO A 311 -2.87 -13.72 19.96
N SER A 312 -4.03 -14.37 19.86
CA SER A 312 -5.13 -14.14 20.80
C SER A 312 -5.05 -15.03 22.05
N ILE A 313 -4.22 -16.05 21.99
CA ILE A 313 -4.07 -17.06 23.04
C ILE A 313 -2.59 -17.17 23.40
N ASP A 314 -2.30 -16.95 24.67
CA ASP A 314 -1.00 -17.23 25.27
C ASP A 314 -0.95 -18.70 25.75
N GLU A 315 0.21 -19.35 25.68
CA GLU A 315 0.39 -20.72 26.18
C GLU A 315 -0.02 -20.87 27.65
N GLY A 316 0.21 -19.83 28.47
CA GLY A 316 -0.20 -19.80 29.86
C GLY A 316 -1.72 -19.75 30.09
N GLY A 317 -2.51 -19.50 29.05
CA GLY A 317 -3.99 -19.54 29.06
C GLY A 317 -4.58 -20.91 28.77
N LEU A 318 -3.76 -21.93 28.62
CA LEU A 318 -4.19 -23.30 28.35
C LEU A 318 -4.24 -24.11 29.65
N HIS A 319 -5.21 -25.03 29.74
CA HIS A 319 -5.25 -26.04 30.80
C HIS A 319 -4.34 -27.24 30.46
N ALA A 320 -4.00 -28.01 31.47
CA ALA A 320 -3.19 -29.23 31.31
C ALA A 320 -3.88 -30.20 30.32
N GLY A 321 -3.14 -30.66 29.31
CA GLY A 321 -3.63 -31.56 28.27
C GLY A 321 -4.19 -30.83 27.02
N GLN A 322 -4.31 -29.52 27.01
CA GLN A 322 -4.65 -28.76 25.82
C GLN A 322 -3.41 -28.53 24.94
N ILE A 323 -3.62 -28.51 23.63
CA ILE A 323 -2.57 -28.31 22.61
C ILE A 323 -2.85 -27.05 21.84
N LEU A 324 -1.90 -26.08 21.85
CA LEU A 324 -1.98 -24.88 21.03
C LEU A 324 -1.28 -25.10 19.68
N GLN A 325 -2.04 -24.95 18.61
CA GLN A 325 -1.55 -24.83 17.25
C GLN A 325 -1.61 -23.36 16.83
N GLY A 326 -0.69 -22.57 17.36
CA GLY A 326 -0.57 -21.14 17.03
C GLY A 326 0.32 -20.91 15.82
N MET A 327 0.68 -19.65 15.56
CA MET A 327 1.44 -19.24 14.39
C MET A 327 2.73 -20.03 14.17
N ASN A 328 3.49 -20.29 15.23
CA ASN A 328 4.74 -21.07 15.15
C ASN A 328 4.51 -22.53 14.69
N HIS A 329 3.36 -23.11 15.04
CA HIS A 329 2.98 -24.45 14.56
C HIS A 329 2.74 -24.42 13.04
N TRP A 330 1.96 -23.47 12.56
CA TRP A 330 1.63 -23.33 11.13
C TRP A 330 2.84 -23.02 10.27
N ILE A 331 3.78 -22.22 10.78
CA ILE A 331 5.05 -21.94 10.10
C ILE A 331 5.87 -23.21 9.91
N ARG A 332 5.99 -24.03 10.96
CA ARG A 332 6.73 -25.30 10.85
C ARG A 332 6.07 -26.27 9.87
N GLN A 333 4.76 -26.36 9.88
CA GLN A 333 3.99 -27.16 8.92
C GLN A 333 4.21 -26.68 7.47
N ALA A 334 4.11 -25.37 7.24
CA ALA A 334 4.36 -24.79 5.92
C ALA A 334 5.76 -25.12 5.41
N HIS A 335 6.78 -24.94 6.25
CA HIS A 335 8.16 -25.27 5.89
C HIS A 335 8.36 -26.75 5.59
N GLY A 336 7.67 -27.64 6.30
CA GLY A 336 7.71 -29.08 6.03
C GLY A 336 7.17 -29.42 4.63
N LEU A 337 6.09 -28.76 4.20
CA LEU A 337 5.52 -28.97 2.87
C LEU A 337 6.35 -28.32 1.74
N GLU A 338 7.02 -27.21 2.04
CA GLU A 338 7.91 -26.52 1.11
C GLU A 338 9.26 -27.25 0.92
N ALA A 339 9.58 -28.27 1.71
CA ALA A 339 10.84 -29.02 1.60
C ALA A 339 11.07 -29.66 0.22
N ALA A 340 9.99 -29.88 -0.55
CA ALA A 340 10.07 -30.38 -1.93
C ALA A 340 10.31 -29.25 -2.97
N ILE A 341 10.27 -27.97 -2.57
CA ILE A 341 10.46 -26.82 -3.45
C ILE A 341 11.89 -26.32 -3.32
N ASP A 342 12.62 -26.27 -4.43
CA ASP A 342 13.91 -25.57 -4.48
C ASP A 342 13.69 -24.05 -4.35
N ARG A 343 13.51 -23.58 -3.11
CA ARG A 343 13.27 -22.16 -2.77
C ARG A 343 14.40 -21.26 -3.27
N PRO A 344 15.71 -21.59 -3.14
CA PRO A 344 16.79 -20.81 -3.73
C PRO A 344 16.67 -20.63 -5.23
N ALA A 345 16.42 -21.70 -5.99
CA ALA A 345 16.24 -21.61 -7.44
C ALA A 345 15.02 -20.79 -7.84
N LEU A 346 13.91 -20.93 -7.10
CA LEU A 346 12.69 -20.13 -7.31
C LEU A 346 12.92 -18.66 -7.03
N LEU A 347 13.60 -18.29 -5.95
CA LEU A 347 13.95 -16.91 -5.62
C LEU A 347 14.91 -16.30 -6.65
N ALA A 348 15.88 -17.06 -7.14
CA ALA A 348 16.78 -16.63 -8.21
C ALA A 348 15.99 -16.32 -9.50
N LYS A 349 15.05 -17.21 -9.88
CA LYS A 349 14.15 -16.98 -11.01
C LYS A 349 13.26 -15.76 -10.79
N ALA A 350 12.73 -15.58 -9.58
CA ALA A 350 11.91 -14.41 -9.23
C ALA A 350 12.68 -13.10 -9.40
N LYS A 351 13.92 -13.04 -8.92
CA LYS A 351 14.80 -11.87 -9.07
C LYS A 351 15.06 -11.52 -10.54
N LEU A 352 15.28 -12.51 -11.38
CA LEU A 352 15.45 -12.27 -12.83
C LEU A 352 14.18 -11.70 -13.48
N GLU A 353 13.01 -12.19 -13.08
CA GLU A 353 11.74 -11.65 -13.59
C GLU A 353 11.45 -10.26 -13.03
N LEU A 354 11.78 -9.99 -11.76
CA LEU A 354 11.67 -8.66 -11.15
C LEU A 354 12.54 -7.64 -11.87
N ALA A 355 13.79 -7.95 -12.15
CA ALA A 355 14.68 -7.04 -12.88
C ALA A 355 14.12 -6.63 -14.26
N LYS A 356 13.46 -7.57 -14.97
CA LYS A 356 12.79 -7.26 -16.25
C LYS A 356 11.59 -6.33 -16.07
N ILE A 357 10.82 -6.54 -15.01
CA ILE A 357 9.62 -5.74 -14.70
C ILE A 357 10.04 -4.35 -14.25
N GLU A 358 11.09 -4.24 -13.42
CA GLU A 358 11.69 -2.99 -12.98
C GLU A 358 12.17 -2.12 -14.16
N ALA A 359 12.91 -2.71 -15.10
CA ALA A 359 13.33 -2.00 -16.30
C ALA A 359 12.14 -1.47 -17.12
N GLN A 360 11.04 -2.22 -17.17
CA GLN A 360 9.81 -1.76 -17.82
C GLN A 360 9.13 -0.62 -17.03
N LEU A 361 9.15 -0.68 -15.69
CA LEU A 361 8.63 0.37 -14.81
C LEU A 361 9.44 1.66 -14.98
N ASP A 362 10.77 1.59 -14.97
CA ASP A 362 11.65 2.74 -15.20
C ASP A 362 11.34 3.46 -16.52
N LEU A 363 11.13 2.71 -17.60
CA LEU A 363 10.73 3.28 -18.89
C LEU A 363 9.37 3.99 -18.82
N GLN A 364 8.39 3.40 -18.10
CA GLN A 364 7.06 4.00 -17.94
C GLN A 364 7.10 5.27 -17.09
N LEU A 365 7.83 5.25 -15.96
CA LEU A 365 7.98 6.41 -15.08
C LEU A 365 8.72 7.55 -15.78
N THR A 366 9.77 7.24 -16.52
CA THR A 366 10.51 8.23 -17.35
C THR A 366 9.61 8.85 -18.40
N ALA A 367 8.80 8.04 -19.11
CA ALA A 367 7.88 8.54 -20.13
C ALA A 367 6.77 9.41 -19.53
N ALA A 368 6.24 9.03 -18.38
CA ALA A 368 5.24 9.81 -17.65
C ALA A 368 5.82 11.16 -17.19
N SER A 369 6.99 11.16 -16.57
CA SER A 369 7.68 12.38 -16.14
C SER A 369 7.96 13.33 -17.31
N GLN A 370 8.40 12.79 -18.46
CA GLN A 370 8.60 13.58 -19.67
C GLN A 370 7.28 14.17 -20.21
N SER A 371 6.19 13.43 -20.12
CA SER A 371 4.86 13.91 -20.52
C SER A 371 4.39 15.05 -19.62
N ASP A 372 4.53 14.89 -18.31
CA ASP A 372 4.14 15.91 -17.33
C ASP A 372 5.00 17.18 -17.48
N PHE A 373 6.30 17.02 -17.67
CA PHE A 373 7.20 18.14 -17.98
C PHE A 373 6.79 18.90 -19.25
N ARG A 374 6.47 18.18 -20.35
CA ARG A 374 6.00 18.81 -21.59
C ARG A 374 4.72 19.60 -21.37
N SER A 375 3.76 18.98 -20.68
CA SER A 375 2.45 19.65 -20.39
C SER A 375 2.66 20.92 -19.59
N LEU A 376 3.51 20.90 -18.57
CA LEU A 376 3.81 22.07 -17.76
C LEU A 376 4.48 23.17 -18.57
N VAL A 377 5.57 22.84 -19.30
CA VAL A 377 6.31 23.82 -20.11
C VAL A 377 5.38 24.49 -21.14
N HIS A 378 4.55 23.69 -21.83
CA HIS A 378 3.59 24.25 -22.79
C HIS A 378 2.54 25.13 -22.13
N HIS A 379 2.00 24.72 -20.97
CA HIS A 379 1.00 25.51 -20.24
C HIS A 379 1.60 26.82 -19.72
N THR A 380 2.78 26.77 -19.12
CA THR A 380 3.47 27.95 -18.59
C THR A 380 3.77 28.96 -19.70
N LEU A 381 4.34 28.50 -20.81
CA LEU A 381 4.68 29.36 -21.93
C LEU A 381 3.45 29.91 -22.66
N ALA A 382 2.35 29.15 -22.73
CA ALA A 382 1.08 29.65 -23.26
C ALA A 382 0.52 30.79 -22.37
N THR A 383 0.63 30.63 -21.05
CA THR A 383 0.19 31.67 -20.09
C THR A 383 1.03 32.93 -20.19
N LEU A 384 2.37 32.78 -20.28
CA LEU A 384 3.27 33.91 -20.49
C LEU A 384 3.03 34.59 -21.83
N ALA A 385 2.85 33.84 -22.92
CA ALA A 385 2.57 34.40 -24.26
C ALA A 385 1.28 35.21 -24.28
N LYS A 386 0.25 34.80 -23.53
CA LYS A 386 -0.95 35.59 -23.33
C LYS A 386 -0.66 36.91 -22.61
N GLY A 387 0.12 36.89 -21.54
CA GLY A 387 0.56 38.07 -20.81
C GLY A 387 1.40 39.04 -21.68
N TRP A 388 2.25 38.49 -22.55
CA TRP A 388 3.01 39.30 -23.54
C TRP A 388 2.08 39.94 -24.59
N SER A 389 1.07 39.22 -25.05
CA SER A 389 0.07 39.73 -26.00
C SER A 389 -0.75 40.89 -25.42
N GLU A 390 -1.03 40.84 -24.13
CA GLU A 390 -1.76 41.90 -23.40
C GLU A 390 -0.84 43.07 -22.96
N SER A 391 0.47 42.96 -23.19
CA SER A 391 1.45 43.99 -22.80
C SER A 391 1.29 45.28 -23.58
N PRO A 392 1.41 46.45 -22.93
CA PRO A 392 1.49 47.76 -23.63
C PRO A 392 2.67 47.85 -24.62
N LEU A 393 3.69 46.96 -24.49
CA LEU A 393 4.83 46.89 -25.39
C LEU A 393 4.53 46.15 -26.70
N ASN A 394 3.37 45.51 -26.81
CA ASN A 394 2.91 44.81 -28.01
C ASN A 394 2.25 45.81 -29.00
N VAL A 395 3.06 46.68 -29.59
CA VAL A 395 2.59 47.72 -30.52
C VAL A 395 3.44 47.66 -31.80
N PRO A 396 2.83 47.45 -32.98
CA PRO A 396 1.43 47.09 -33.20
C PRO A 396 1.10 45.68 -32.66
N PRO A 397 -0.17 45.37 -32.34
CA PRO A 397 -0.55 44.09 -31.76
C PRO A 397 -0.15 42.92 -32.64
N GLN A 398 0.60 41.96 -32.05
CA GLN A 398 1.13 40.76 -32.74
C GLN A 398 0.81 39.48 -31.96
N ASN A 399 -0.41 39.33 -31.47
CA ASN A 399 -0.81 38.24 -30.58
C ASN A 399 -0.48 36.86 -31.16
N ALA A 400 -0.85 36.59 -32.41
CA ALA A 400 -0.56 35.31 -33.06
C ALA A 400 0.95 35.00 -33.20
N THR A 401 1.76 36.06 -33.38
CA THR A 401 3.22 35.92 -33.42
C THR A 401 3.78 35.56 -32.06
N LEU A 402 3.28 36.13 -30.96
CA LEU A 402 3.72 35.87 -29.60
C LEU A 402 3.26 34.49 -29.11
N GLU A 403 2.04 34.10 -29.43
CA GLU A 403 1.55 32.73 -29.14
C GLU A 403 2.38 31.66 -29.86
N ALA A 404 2.69 31.87 -31.15
CA ALA A 404 3.55 30.98 -31.92
C ALA A 404 4.99 30.97 -31.36
N PHE A 405 5.52 32.10 -30.91
CA PHE A 405 6.84 32.20 -30.30
C PHE A 405 6.90 31.45 -28.96
N GLY A 406 5.88 31.60 -28.09
CA GLY A 406 5.76 30.84 -26.87
C GLY A 406 5.71 29.32 -27.11
N SER A 407 4.97 28.89 -28.13
CA SER A 407 4.92 27.47 -28.54
C SER A 407 6.25 26.94 -29.07
N GLU A 408 7.02 27.72 -29.83
CA GLU A 408 8.35 27.36 -30.29
C GLU A 408 9.35 27.24 -29.14
N LEU A 409 9.32 28.18 -28.19
CA LEU A 409 10.13 28.11 -26.98
C LEU A 409 9.79 26.88 -26.16
N ALA A 410 8.50 26.58 -25.98
CA ALA A 410 8.06 25.38 -25.29
C ALA A 410 8.59 24.10 -25.97
N THR A 411 8.45 24.02 -27.27
CA THR A 411 8.94 22.88 -28.06
C THR A 411 10.46 22.73 -27.94
N TRP A 412 11.19 23.83 -27.97
CA TRP A 412 12.64 23.82 -27.80
C TRP A 412 13.04 23.38 -26.38
N MET A 413 12.44 23.94 -25.33
CA MET A 413 12.70 23.56 -23.94
C MET A 413 12.40 22.09 -23.69
N CYS A 414 11.35 21.54 -24.29
CA CYS A 414 11.07 20.12 -24.22
C CYS A 414 12.12 19.25 -24.91
N LYS A 415 12.73 19.73 -26.01
CA LYS A 415 13.80 19.01 -26.72
C LYS A 415 15.10 18.96 -25.93
N VAL A 416 15.44 20.01 -25.21
CA VAL A 416 16.63 20.07 -24.37
C VAL A 416 16.42 19.46 -22.98
N HIS A 417 15.23 18.91 -22.73
CA HIS A 417 14.87 18.22 -21.49
C HIS A 417 15.18 19.00 -20.20
N GLY A 418 15.01 20.33 -20.23
CA GLY A 418 15.31 21.18 -19.07
C GLY A 418 16.79 21.37 -18.76
N GLN A 419 17.70 20.88 -19.61
CA GLN A 419 19.16 21.03 -19.43
C GLN A 419 19.70 22.36 -19.98
N ALA A 420 18.86 23.20 -20.57
CA ALA A 420 19.25 24.51 -21.07
C ALA A 420 19.67 25.44 -19.93
N THR A 421 20.83 26.07 -20.10
CA THR A 421 21.27 27.13 -19.21
C THR A 421 20.50 28.42 -19.44
N LEU A 422 20.58 29.38 -18.52
CA LEU A 422 19.99 30.70 -18.70
C LEU A 422 20.56 31.42 -19.94
N ASP A 423 21.84 31.20 -20.27
CA ASP A 423 22.49 31.78 -21.44
C ASP A 423 21.94 31.16 -22.73
N ASP A 424 21.69 29.85 -22.77
CA ASP A 424 21.06 29.19 -23.91
C ASP A 424 19.64 29.75 -24.17
N VAL A 425 18.87 30.01 -23.09
CA VAL A 425 17.56 30.62 -23.20
C VAL A 425 17.63 32.03 -23.75
N ARG A 426 18.57 32.86 -23.25
CA ARG A 426 18.78 34.21 -23.74
C ARG A 426 19.19 34.22 -25.22
N GLU A 427 20.14 33.36 -25.61
CA GLU A 427 20.57 33.21 -26.99
C GLU A 427 19.39 32.80 -27.88
N ARG A 428 18.58 31.84 -27.44
CA ARG A 428 17.39 31.38 -28.18
C ARG A 428 16.38 32.50 -28.40
N ILE A 429 16.12 33.34 -27.38
CA ILE A 429 15.23 34.49 -27.49
C ILE A 429 15.75 35.49 -28.45
N ARG A 430 17.03 35.90 -28.35
CA ARG A 430 17.69 36.90 -29.18
C ARG A 430 17.85 36.48 -30.64
N SER A 431 17.97 35.21 -30.91
CA SER A 431 18.09 34.64 -32.25
C SER A 431 16.76 34.47 -32.99
N THR A 432 15.63 34.93 -32.43
CA THR A 432 14.33 34.79 -33.11
C THR A 432 14.29 35.62 -34.38
N ALA A 433 13.79 35.00 -35.46
CA ALA A 433 13.52 35.72 -36.72
C ALA A 433 12.13 36.38 -36.76
N ARG A 434 11.37 36.26 -35.66
CA ARG A 434 10.02 36.82 -35.61
C ARG A 434 10.04 38.34 -35.43
N PRO A 435 9.08 39.07 -36.02
CA PRO A 435 9.06 40.53 -35.96
C PRO A 435 8.49 40.99 -34.60
N ILE A 436 9.20 40.73 -33.53
CA ILE A 436 8.86 41.12 -32.14
C ILE A 436 9.72 42.34 -31.78
N SER A 437 9.12 43.35 -31.13
CA SER A 437 9.84 44.59 -30.78
C SER A 437 10.94 44.26 -29.74
N PRO A 438 12.12 44.98 -29.83
CA PRO A 438 13.21 44.73 -28.87
C PRO A 438 12.79 44.87 -27.41
N ALA A 439 11.99 45.87 -27.08
CA ALA A 439 11.48 46.08 -25.71
C ALA A 439 10.60 44.91 -25.22
N LEU A 440 9.84 44.28 -26.11
CA LEU A 440 9.03 43.12 -25.79
C LEU A 440 9.89 41.85 -25.65
N LEU A 441 10.94 41.70 -26.46
CA LEU A 441 11.91 40.61 -26.34
C LEU A 441 12.67 40.68 -25.01
N GLU A 442 13.04 41.85 -24.54
CA GLU A 442 13.67 42.07 -23.26
C GLU A 442 12.75 41.62 -22.10
N ARG A 443 11.46 41.99 -22.17
CA ARG A 443 10.45 41.51 -21.22
C ARG A 443 10.28 39.99 -21.25
N VAL A 444 10.25 39.38 -22.44
CA VAL A 444 10.17 37.92 -22.60
C VAL A 444 11.40 37.26 -21.93
N GLU A 445 12.58 37.83 -22.13
CA GLU A 445 13.81 37.37 -21.50
C GLU A 445 13.73 37.42 -19.96
N ASP A 446 13.30 38.56 -19.41
CA ASP A 446 13.13 38.76 -17.96
C ASP A 446 12.11 37.80 -17.36
N ASP A 447 10.96 37.61 -18.00
CA ASP A 447 9.92 36.70 -17.51
C ASP A 447 10.39 35.25 -17.54
N LEU A 448 11.11 34.82 -18.59
CA LEU A 448 11.64 33.46 -18.67
C LEU A 448 12.81 33.23 -17.72
N VAL A 449 13.73 34.21 -17.60
CA VAL A 449 14.85 34.13 -16.64
C VAL A 449 14.31 34.02 -15.22
N ARG A 450 13.26 34.76 -14.88
CA ARG A 450 12.60 34.67 -13.57
C ARG A 450 12.01 33.29 -13.34
N VAL A 451 11.23 32.76 -14.28
CA VAL A 451 10.62 31.44 -14.20
C VAL A 451 11.66 30.35 -14.09
N ILE A 452 12.73 30.42 -14.89
CA ILE A 452 13.83 29.42 -14.86
C ILE A 452 14.72 29.63 -13.62
N GLY A 453 14.94 30.86 -13.18
CA GLY A 453 15.68 31.18 -11.97
C GLY A 453 14.99 30.66 -10.72
N ASP A 454 13.67 30.80 -10.63
CA ASP A 454 12.86 30.20 -9.57
C ASP A 454 12.94 28.66 -9.63
N LEU A 455 13.05 28.07 -10.81
CA LEU A 455 13.30 26.63 -11.01
C LEU A 455 14.67 26.18 -10.52
N HIS A 456 15.75 26.97 -10.69
CA HIS A 456 17.11 26.63 -10.31
C HIS A 456 17.45 26.89 -8.83
N THR A 457 16.79 27.81 -8.16
CA THR A 457 17.04 28.11 -6.74
C THR A 457 16.60 27.00 -5.80
N HIS A 458 15.81 26.05 -6.29
CA HIS A 458 15.31 24.90 -5.53
C HIS A 458 15.97 23.56 -5.90
N LEU A 459 16.97 23.55 -6.81
CA LEU A 459 17.78 22.37 -7.14
C LEU A 459 19.00 22.31 -6.19
N PRO A 460 19.27 21.18 -5.52
CA PRO A 460 20.55 20.99 -4.86
C PRO A 460 21.68 21.04 -5.93
N PRO A 461 22.87 21.58 -5.59
CA PRO A 461 23.98 21.63 -6.52
C PRO A 461 24.30 20.21 -6.98
N SER A 462 24.21 19.97 -8.29
CA SER A 462 24.67 18.71 -8.88
C SER A 462 26.15 18.57 -8.55
N GLU A 463 26.50 17.56 -7.74
CA GLU A 463 27.88 17.13 -7.62
C GLU A 463 28.35 16.69 -9.01
N VAL A 464 29.16 17.56 -9.64
CA VAL A 464 29.96 17.24 -10.81
C VAL A 464 30.92 16.14 -10.35
N ARG A 465 30.64 14.90 -10.67
CA ARG A 465 31.65 13.84 -10.58
C ARG A 465 32.70 14.06 -11.69
N PRO A 466 33.98 13.95 -11.31
CA PRO A 466 35.10 14.13 -12.25
C PRO A 466 35.14 13.02 -13.31
#